data_2041934651eab499137aba5360dca01c
#
_entry.id   2041934651eab499137aba5360dca01c
#
_cell.length_a   1.000
_cell.length_b   1.000
_cell.length_c   1.000
_cell.angle_alpha   90.00
_cell.angle_beta   90.00
_cell.angle_gamma   90.00
#
_symmetry.space_group_name_H-M   'P 1'
#
loop_
_entity.id
_entity.type
_entity.pdbx_description
1 polymer ?
#
loop_
_entity_poly.entity_id
_entity_poly.type
_entity_poly.pdbx_seq_one_letter_code
_entity_poly.pdbx_strand_id
1 'polypeptide(L)'
;MKPNVSISTLLAIFAATSVWADDAGDAAFRDAFLSGSADWSAVGARAAEEGEVNIFYWGGNDLLNIWMDRVVAPAMAEKGVTLNPVRITGTKDAVDLVLAEKNSGKGIGQGSVDMIWINGENFATLKRQDALFGSFAQSLPNSVNLEWDESDPRALLNVRDFGVPNNSAEVPWSGEQYVCAVNSARVADEDVPSTFAELKAYLADNPGKFTYVKPPHYLGNTFVQAAVYAHNPDGTGATPFQQSIDDIAPGELARLIAPGFEYLESIEPNLLDAGGSPRYPEDNKALDGLFLNGEIDFSCKFGLYAVAKGLETGTYPEAARQFIFPENTMIKNKNYLVIPGNAPNAAAALVLANWMASVDSQASKLESVGMPSGIDGWKLSAADAERIAAASPGLVGVTQAELDANAAPDTNATLVDVIEATWLEVIERDTTASIEEVVAAAYANLGK
;
A
#
# COMPACT_ATOMS: atom_id res chain seq x y z
N MET A 1 -43.30 -49.39 -51.99
CA MET A 1 -42.82 -48.04 -52.24
C MET A 1 -42.69 -47.31 -50.90
N LYS A 2 -41.47 -47.13 -50.41
CA LYS A 2 -41.17 -46.32 -49.21
C LYS A 2 -40.42 -45.07 -49.67
N PRO A 3 -40.74 -43.85 -49.25
CA PRO A 3 -40.00 -42.67 -49.60
C PRO A 3 -38.74 -42.54 -48.77
N ASN A 4 -37.61 -42.31 -49.46
CA ASN A 4 -36.35 -41.92 -48.86
C ASN A 4 -36.42 -40.46 -48.43
N VAL A 5 -36.24 -40.17 -47.16
CA VAL A 5 -36.03 -38.83 -46.64
C VAL A 5 -34.53 -38.64 -46.46
N SER A 6 -33.97 -37.79 -47.31
CA SER A 6 -32.57 -37.33 -47.16
C SER A 6 -32.51 -36.22 -46.12
N ILE A 7 -31.87 -36.45 -45.00
CA ILE A 7 -31.54 -35.44 -44.01
C ILE A 7 -30.21 -34.79 -44.41
N SER A 8 -30.25 -33.56 -44.89
CA SER A 8 -29.04 -32.76 -45.09
C SER A 8 -28.65 -32.11 -43.80
N THR A 9 -27.58 -32.60 -43.19
CA THR A 9 -26.99 -32.02 -41.98
C THR A 9 -26.16 -30.78 -42.40
N LEU A 10 -26.67 -29.57 -42.10
CA LEU A 10 -25.89 -28.37 -42.17
C LEU A 10 -24.89 -28.33 -41.00
N LEU A 11 -23.60 -28.54 -41.30
CA LEU A 11 -22.53 -28.26 -40.37
C LEU A 11 -22.30 -26.73 -40.33
N ALA A 12 -22.77 -26.09 -39.26
CA ALA A 12 -22.39 -24.72 -38.96
C ALA A 12 -20.96 -24.75 -38.39
N ILE A 13 -19.99 -24.36 -39.21
CA ILE A 13 -18.62 -24.10 -38.76
C ILE A 13 -18.65 -22.77 -38.01
N PHE A 14 -18.67 -22.84 -36.68
CA PHE A 14 -18.32 -21.69 -35.86
C PHE A 14 -16.81 -21.48 -36.06
N ALA A 15 -16.42 -20.53 -36.87
CA ALA A 15 -15.10 -19.95 -36.85
C ALA A 15 -14.93 -19.23 -35.50
N ALA A 16 -14.29 -19.87 -34.56
CA ALA A 16 -13.72 -19.19 -33.41
C ALA A 16 -12.63 -18.28 -33.98
N THR A 17 -12.95 -17.00 -34.17
CA THR A 17 -11.91 -15.97 -34.33
C THR A 17 -11.20 -15.92 -32.97
N SER A 18 -10.05 -16.59 -32.86
CA SER A 18 -9.08 -16.28 -31.83
C SER A 18 -8.74 -14.81 -32.03
N VAL A 19 -9.20 -13.96 -31.11
CA VAL A 19 -8.68 -12.61 -30.96
C VAL A 19 -7.21 -12.79 -30.54
N TRP A 20 -6.32 -12.83 -31.50
CA TRP A 20 -4.92 -12.65 -31.23
C TRP A 20 -4.81 -11.21 -30.75
N ALA A 21 -4.33 -11.00 -29.50
CA ALA A 21 -3.91 -9.68 -29.07
C ALA A 21 -3.02 -9.09 -30.18
N ASP A 22 -3.32 -7.88 -30.62
CA ASP A 22 -2.55 -7.21 -31.66
C ASP A 22 -1.29 -6.64 -31.01
N ASP A 23 -0.32 -7.51 -30.70
CA ASP A 23 0.95 -7.15 -30.03
C ASP A 23 1.65 -5.94 -30.67
N ALA A 24 1.53 -5.80 -31.99
CA ALA A 24 2.11 -4.66 -32.72
C ALA A 24 1.32 -3.37 -32.45
N GLY A 25 -0.02 -3.47 -32.32
CA GLY A 25 -0.89 -2.35 -31.99
C GLY A 25 -0.72 -1.89 -30.55
N ASP A 26 -0.55 -2.82 -29.61
CA ASP A 26 -0.33 -2.50 -28.19
C ASP A 26 1.03 -1.85 -27.96
N ALA A 27 2.08 -2.34 -28.59
CA ALA A 27 3.40 -1.73 -28.55
C ALA A 27 3.40 -0.32 -29.17
N ALA A 28 2.75 -0.15 -30.34
CA ALA A 28 2.65 1.14 -30.99
C ALA A 28 1.84 2.16 -30.15
N PHE A 29 0.76 1.72 -29.49
CA PHE A 29 0.00 2.57 -28.57
C PHE A 29 0.86 3.00 -27.38
N ARG A 30 1.54 2.07 -26.73
CA ARG A 30 2.45 2.36 -25.61
C ARG A 30 3.50 3.40 -25.98
N ASP A 31 4.16 3.20 -27.13
CA ASP A 31 5.21 4.10 -27.62
C ASP A 31 4.62 5.49 -27.97
N ALA A 32 3.46 5.53 -28.59
CA ALA A 32 2.77 6.78 -28.91
C ALA A 32 2.38 7.55 -27.64
N PHE A 33 1.88 6.85 -26.61
CA PHE A 33 1.53 7.47 -25.34
C PHE A 33 2.76 7.99 -24.60
N LEU A 34 3.78 7.15 -24.43
CA LEU A 34 5.01 7.51 -23.71
C LEU A 34 5.83 8.61 -24.39
N SER A 35 5.74 8.72 -25.72
CA SER A 35 6.35 9.82 -26.48
C SER A 35 5.51 11.11 -26.50
N GLY A 36 4.28 11.09 -25.96
CA GLY A 36 3.36 12.23 -25.99
C GLY A 36 2.71 12.47 -27.36
N SER A 37 2.80 11.52 -28.30
CA SER A 37 2.18 11.64 -29.61
C SER A 37 0.72 11.16 -29.65
N ALA A 38 0.27 10.35 -28.68
CA ALA A 38 -1.13 10.04 -28.48
C ALA A 38 -1.79 11.10 -27.59
N ASP A 39 -2.84 11.77 -28.08
CA ASP A 39 -3.64 12.67 -27.25
C ASP A 39 -4.60 11.88 -26.34
N TRP A 40 -5.17 12.57 -25.34
CA TRP A 40 -6.06 11.93 -24.38
C TRP A 40 -7.37 11.41 -25.00
N SER A 41 -7.82 11.99 -26.11
CA SER A 41 -9.00 11.52 -26.86
C SER A 41 -8.72 10.16 -27.49
N ALA A 42 -7.52 9.96 -28.05
CA ALA A 42 -7.09 8.66 -28.59
C ALA A 42 -6.98 7.59 -27.48
N VAL A 43 -6.48 7.97 -26.30
CA VAL A 43 -6.45 7.06 -25.13
C VAL A 43 -7.86 6.64 -24.74
N GLY A 44 -8.81 7.58 -24.64
CA GLY A 44 -10.21 7.28 -24.32
C GLY A 44 -10.90 6.39 -25.36
N ALA A 45 -10.66 6.64 -26.65
CA ALA A 45 -11.22 5.81 -27.72
C ALA A 45 -10.71 4.37 -27.66
N ARG A 46 -9.38 4.20 -27.47
CA ARG A 46 -8.80 2.87 -27.34
C ARG A 46 -9.25 2.15 -26.06
N ALA A 47 -9.37 2.85 -24.94
CA ALA A 47 -9.88 2.28 -23.70
C ALA A 47 -11.30 1.71 -23.89
N ALA A 48 -12.17 2.41 -24.65
CA ALA A 48 -13.50 1.92 -24.98
C ALA A 48 -13.48 0.72 -25.96
N GLU A 49 -12.47 0.61 -26.81
CA GLU A 49 -12.24 -0.56 -27.68
C GLU A 49 -11.75 -1.77 -26.88
N GLU A 50 -10.84 -1.56 -25.91
CA GLU A 50 -10.37 -2.59 -24.95
C GLU A 50 -11.54 -3.09 -24.09
N GLY A 51 -12.44 -2.19 -23.68
CA GLY A 51 -13.73 -2.48 -23.08
C GLY A 51 -13.71 -2.96 -21.63
N GLU A 52 -12.55 -3.29 -21.06
CA GLU A 52 -12.41 -3.74 -19.68
C GLU A 52 -11.07 -3.35 -19.06
N VAL A 53 -10.99 -3.40 -17.71
CA VAL A 53 -9.76 -3.23 -16.95
C VAL A 53 -9.76 -4.11 -15.71
N ASN A 54 -8.69 -4.90 -15.52
CA ASN A 54 -8.48 -5.78 -14.38
C ASN A 54 -7.57 -5.08 -13.37
N ILE A 55 -8.13 -4.61 -12.25
CA ILE A 55 -7.35 -4.00 -11.16
C ILE A 55 -7.17 -4.99 -10.01
N PHE A 56 -5.93 -5.24 -9.66
CA PHE A 56 -5.55 -6.05 -8.49
C PHE A 56 -5.29 -5.14 -7.30
N TYR A 57 -6.03 -5.35 -6.21
CA TYR A 57 -5.93 -4.50 -5.03
C TYR A 57 -6.19 -5.27 -3.73
N TRP A 58 -5.64 -4.78 -2.64
CA TRP A 58 -5.88 -5.35 -1.31
C TRP A 58 -7.36 -5.26 -0.93
N GLY A 59 -8.00 -6.42 -0.79
CA GLY A 59 -9.44 -6.55 -0.55
C GLY A 59 -9.85 -6.60 0.93
N GLY A 60 -8.94 -6.33 1.86
CA GLY A 60 -9.17 -6.47 3.29
C GLY A 60 -10.08 -5.40 3.94
N ASN A 61 -10.55 -4.40 3.18
CA ASN A 61 -11.45 -3.35 3.65
C ASN A 61 -12.80 -3.44 2.91
N ASP A 62 -13.88 -3.76 3.63
CA ASP A 62 -15.21 -3.95 3.05
C ASP A 62 -15.81 -2.65 2.48
N LEU A 63 -15.53 -1.48 3.10
CA LEU A 63 -15.98 -0.19 2.57
C LEU A 63 -15.30 0.14 1.25
N LEU A 64 -14.01 -0.18 1.13
CA LEU A 64 -13.27 -0.03 -0.13
C LEU A 64 -13.85 -0.95 -1.22
N ASN A 65 -14.15 -2.20 -0.87
CA ASN A 65 -14.76 -3.14 -1.81
C ASN A 65 -16.11 -2.63 -2.32
N ILE A 66 -16.93 -2.08 -1.44
CA ILE A 66 -18.21 -1.46 -1.78
C ILE A 66 -18.01 -0.23 -2.68
N TRP A 67 -17.01 0.62 -2.37
CA TRP A 67 -16.69 1.80 -3.15
C TRP A 67 -16.22 1.42 -4.57
N MET A 68 -15.37 0.41 -4.71
CA MET A 68 -14.94 -0.11 -6.02
C MET A 68 -16.14 -0.58 -6.85
N ASP A 69 -17.06 -1.34 -6.25
CA ASP A 69 -18.23 -1.90 -6.94
C ASP A 69 -19.29 -0.85 -7.27
N ARG A 70 -19.49 0.17 -6.40
CA ARG A 70 -20.63 1.09 -6.51
C ARG A 70 -20.29 2.49 -7.02
N VAL A 71 -19.03 2.87 -6.98
CA VAL A 71 -18.56 4.19 -7.41
C VAL A 71 -17.58 4.07 -8.57
N VAL A 72 -16.52 3.29 -8.44
CA VAL A 72 -15.49 3.16 -9.48
C VAL A 72 -16.04 2.44 -10.70
N ALA A 73 -16.71 1.30 -10.52
CA ALA A 73 -17.23 0.53 -11.65
C ALA A 73 -18.26 1.32 -12.49
N PRO A 74 -19.26 2.02 -11.94
CA PRO A 74 -20.13 2.91 -12.72
C PRO A 74 -19.39 4.04 -13.43
N ALA A 75 -18.41 4.69 -12.76
CA ALA A 75 -17.62 5.76 -13.37
C ALA A 75 -16.78 5.29 -14.57
N MET A 76 -16.30 4.06 -14.53
CA MET A 76 -15.60 3.43 -15.67
C MET A 76 -16.57 3.01 -16.76
N ALA A 77 -17.76 2.51 -16.41
CA ALA A 77 -18.80 2.16 -17.38
C ALA A 77 -19.25 3.36 -18.22
N GLU A 78 -19.31 4.57 -17.64
CA GLU A 78 -19.59 5.82 -18.39
C GLU A 78 -18.51 6.13 -19.44
N LYS A 79 -17.32 5.55 -19.31
CA LYS A 79 -16.20 5.67 -20.26
C LYS A 79 -16.11 4.50 -21.24
N GLY A 80 -17.09 3.59 -21.20
CA GLY A 80 -17.12 2.40 -22.04
C GLY A 80 -16.22 1.26 -21.55
N VAL A 81 -15.77 1.31 -20.30
CA VAL A 81 -14.84 0.33 -19.72
C VAL A 81 -15.52 -0.42 -18.57
N THR A 82 -15.52 -1.75 -18.62
CA THR A 82 -15.94 -2.61 -17.51
C THR A 82 -14.81 -2.74 -16.49
N LEU A 83 -15.06 -2.38 -15.23
CA LEU A 83 -14.10 -2.60 -14.16
C LEU A 83 -14.21 -4.03 -13.63
N ASN A 84 -13.10 -4.76 -13.60
CA ASN A 84 -12.97 -6.08 -12.99
C ASN A 84 -12.09 -5.98 -11.73
N PRO A 85 -12.66 -5.78 -10.53
CA PRO A 85 -11.90 -5.62 -9.30
C PRO A 85 -11.45 -7.00 -8.77
N VAL A 86 -10.17 -7.29 -8.82
CA VAL A 86 -9.55 -8.52 -8.31
C VAL A 86 -9.01 -8.27 -6.90
N ARG A 87 -9.67 -8.84 -5.90
CA ARG A 87 -9.32 -8.69 -4.49
C ARG A 87 -8.24 -9.70 -4.12
N ILE A 88 -7.09 -9.22 -3.67
CA ILE A 88 -5.96 -10.01 -3.22
C ILE A 88 -5.70 -9.79 -1.73
N THR A 89 -5.01 -10.74 -1.08
CA THR A 89 -4.62 -10.64 0.33
C THR A 89 -3.32 -9.87 0.51
N GLY A 90 -2.44 -9.89 -0.48
CA GLY A 90 -1.18 -9.16 -0.50
C GLY A 90 -0.79 -8.77 -1.91
N THR A 91 -0.19 -7.59 -2.07
CA THR A 91 0.24 -7.06 -3.38
C THR A 91 1.25 -7.96 -4.06
N LYS A 92 2.05 -8.68 -3.28
CA LYS A 92 3.05 -9.64 -3.79
C LYS A 92 2.43 -10.70 -4.72
N ASP A 93 1.19 -11.12 -4.49
CA ASP A 93 0.51 -12.12 -5.35
C ASP A 93 0.38 -11.60 -6.80
N ALA A 94 0.02 -10.33 -6.97
CA ALA A 94 -0.08 -9.71 -8.29
C ALA A 94 1.29 -9.49 -8.93
N VAL A 95 2.30 -9.09 -8.13
CA VAL A 95 3.68 -8.93 -8.59
C VAL A 95 4.26 -10.25 -9.09
N ASP A 96 4.10 -11.32 -8.31
CA ASP A 96 4.57 -12.66 -8.68
C ASP A 96 3.89 -13.17 -9.96
N LEU A 97 2.58 -12.88 -10.14
CA LEU A 97 1.85 -13.22 -11.35
C LEU A 97 2.43 -12.49 -12.58
N VAL A 98 2.63 -11.17 -12.51
CA VAL A 98 3.22 -10.38 -13.59
C VAL A 98 4.61 -10.90 -13.97
N LEU A 99 5.46 -11.20 -12.97
CA LEU A 99 6.80 -11.72 -13.21
C LEU A 99 6.79 -13.12 -13.78
N ALA A 100 5.90 -13.99 -13.32
CA ALA A 100 5.73 -15.34 -13.89
C ALA A 100 5.28 -15.28 -15.36
N GLU A 101 4.36 -14.40 -15.70
CA GLU A 101 3.90 -14.17 -17.06
C GLU A 101 5.03 -13.65 -17.96
N LYS A 102 5.76 -12.62 -17.50
CA LYS A 102 6.94 -12.09 -18.21
C LYS A 102 8.00 -13.17 -18.43
N ASN A 103 8.31 -13.97 -17.41
CA ASN A 103 9.30 -15.05 -17.50
C ASN A 103 8.84 -16.20 -18.41
N SER A 104 7.52 -16.36 -18.61
CA SER A 104 6.98 -17.31 -19.59
C SER A 104 6.97 -16.77 -21.03
N GLY A 105 7.44 -15.53 -21.25
CA GLY A 105 7.55 -14.90 -22.56
C GLY A 105 6.34 -14.08 -22.98
N LYS A 106 5.37 -13.81 -22.06
CA LYS A 106 4.27 -12.91 -22.36
C LYS A 106 4.78 -11.46 -22.48
N GLY A 107 4.64 -10.88 -23.66
CA GLY A 107 5.01 -9.52 -24.00
C GLY A 107 3.88 -8.50 -23.76
N ILE A 108 4.03 -7.32 -24.37
CA ILE A 108 3.04 -6.22 -24.30
C ILE A 108 1.68 -6.73 -24.76
N GLY A 109 0.62 -6.42 -24.04
CA GLY A 109 -0.76 -6.83 -24.35
C GLY A 109 -1.12 -8.28 -24.00
N GLN A 110 -0.18 -9.10 -23.51
CA GLN A 110 -0.38 -10.55 -23.33
C GLN A 110 -0.53 -10.99 -21.88
N GLY A 111 -0.47 -10.06 -20.94
CA GLY A 111 -0.66 -10.34 -19.50
C GLY A 111 -2.12 -10.59 -19.13
N SER A 112 -2.36 -10.65 -17.82
CA SER A 112 -3.70 -10.76 -17.24
C SER A 112 -3.98 -9.66 -16.21
N VAL A 113 -3.02 -8.81 -15.93
CA VAL A 113 -3.08 -7.73 -14.94
C VAL A 113 -2.95 -6.40 -15.66
N ASP A 114 -3.96 -5.52 -15.52
CA ASP A 114 -3.93 -4.19 -16.14
C ASP A 114 -3.42 -3.14 -15.16
N MET A 115 -3.77 -3.27 -13.90
CA MET A 115 -3.39 -2.32 -12.86
C MET A 115 -3.20 -3.01 -11.52
N ILE A 116 -2.24 -2.53 -10.75
CA ILE A 116 -1.97 -2.99 -9.38
C ILE A 116 -1.95 -1.80 -8.43
N TRP A 117 -2.65 -1.91 -7.30
CA TRP A 117 -2.36 -1.09 -6.12
C TRP A 117 -1.08 -1.60 -5.47
N ILE A 118 -0.08 -0.74 -5.38
CA ILE A 118 1.28 -1.12 -5.02
C ILE A 118 1.95 -0.05 -4.15
N ASN A 119 2.98 -0.46 -3.44
CA ASN A 119 3.98 0.41 -2.81
C ASN A 119 5.24 -0.38 -2.41
N GLY A 120 6.28 0.34 -2.01
CA GLY A 120 7.48 -0.18 -1.36
C GLY A 120 8.27 -1.19 -2.17
N GLU A 121 8.62 -2.29 -1.52
CA GLU A 121 9.43 -3.37 -2.09
C GLU A 121 8.79 -4.04 -3.31
N ASN A 122 7.46 -4.04 -3.37
CA ASN A 122 6.70 -4.58 -4.50
C ASN A 122 6.94 -3.75 -5.76
N PHE A 123 6.83 -2.40 -5.65
CA PHE A 123 7.17 -1.49 -6.74
C PHE A 123 8.65 -1.62 -7.14
N ALA A 124 9.56 -1.57 -6.15
CA ALA A 124 11.00 -1.72 -6.40
C ALA A 124 11.32 -3.03 -7.15
N THR A 125 10.59 -4.11 -6.86
CA THR A 125 10.75 -5.41 -7.52
C THR A 125 10.32 -5.34 -8.99
N LEU A 126 9.13 -4.82 -9.31
CA LEU A 126 8.69 -4.67 -10.71
C LEU A 126 9.62 -3.75 -11.50
N LYS A 127 10.08 -2.66 -10.86
CA LYS A 127 11.03 -1.73 -11.49
C LYS A 127 12.36 -2.38 -11.80
N ARG A 128 12.99 -3.11 -10.86
CA ARG A 128 14.25 -3.84 -11.08
C ARG A 128 14.15 -4.88 -12.19
N GLN A 129 12.97 -5.47 -12.36
CA GLN A 129 12.70 -6.48 -13.36
C GLN A 129 12.24 -5.90 -14.71
N ASP A 130 12.26 -4.57 -14.88
CA ASP A 130 11.76 -3.90 -16.09
C ASP A 130 10.39 -4.43 -16.52
N ALA A 131 9.45 -4.48 -15.53
CA ALA A 131 8.14 -5.07 -15.69
C ALA A 131 7.00 -4.02 -15.61
N LEU A 132 7.33 -2.72 -15.77
CA LEU A 132 6.40 -1.61 -15.74
C LEU A 132 6.10 -1.08 -17.14
N PHE A 133 4.91 -0.49 -17.33
CA PHE A 133 4.47 0.14 -18.57
C PHE A 133 5.40 1.29 -19.00
N GLY A 134 5.88 2.08 -18.06
CA GLY A 134 6.77 3.22 -18.28
C GLY A 134 6.31 4.46 -17.51
N SER A 135 6.89 5.61 -17.85
CA SER A 135 6.66 6.92 -17.21
C SER A 135 5.33 7.52 -17.68
N PHE A 136 4.21 7.17 -17.05
CA PHE A 136 2.87 7.57 -17.49
C PHE A 136 2.18 8.62 -16.61
N ALA A 137 2.52 8.67 -15.30
CA ALA A 137 1.70 9.38 -14.32
C ALA A 137 1.61 10.89 -14.57
N GLN A 138 2.72 11.54 -14.94
CA GLN A 138 2.73 12.98 -15.26
C GLN A 138 1.98 13.32 -16.55
N SER A 139 1.75 12.35 -17.43
CA SER A 139 1.02 12.53 -18.69
C SER A 139 -0.51 12.43 -18.52
N LEU A 140 -0.99 12.04 -17.33
CA LEU A 140 -2.42 11.99 -17.04
C LEU A 140 -3.01 13.40 -16.89
N PRO A 141 -4.21 13.70 -17.42
CA PRO A 141 -4.85 15.01 -17.24
C PRO A 141 -4.98 15.46 -15.79
N ASN A 142 -5.30 14.55 -14.86
CA ASN A 142 -5.43 14.85 -13.43
C ASN A 142 -4.09 14.88 -12.67
N SER A 143 -2.95 14.68 -13.35
CA SER A 143 -1.61 14.81 -12.75
C SER A 143 -1.35 16.24 -12.23
N VAL A 144 -2.09 17.23 -12.70
CA VAL A 144 -2.06 18.61 -12.22
C VAL A 144 -2.42 18.76 -10.74
N ASN A 145 -3.11 17.77 -10.19
CA ASN A 145 -3.48 17.69 -8.77
C ASN A 145 -2.35 17.16 -7.88
N LEU A 146 -1.17 16.89 -8.45
CA LEU A 146 0.01 16.35 -7.78
C LEU A 146 1.22 17.27 -8.01
N GLU A 147 2.09 17.36 -7.01
CA GLU A 147 3.38 18.07 -7.14
C GLU A 147 4.44 17.11 -7.67
N TRP A 148 5.10 17.47 -8.75
CA TRP A 148 6.11 16.64 -9.41
C TRP A 148 7.52 17.27 -9.41
N ASP A 149 7.66 18.47 -8.88
CA ASP A 149 8.97 19.12 -8.79
C ASP A 149 9.79 18.47 -7.67
N GLU A 150 10.78 17.66 -8.04
CA GLU A 150 11.66 16.95 -7.09
C GLU A 150 12.43 17.90 -6.16
N SER A 151 12.54 19.19 -6.49
CA SER A 151 13.15 20.21 -5.63
C SER A 151 12.21 20.70 -4.53
N ASP A 152 10.89 20.47 -4.66
CA ASP A 152 9.90 20.73 -3.60
C ASP A 152 9.83 19.54 -2.64
N PRO A 153 10.17 19.69 -1.36
CA PRO A 153 10.11 18.60 -0.40
C PRO A 153 8.71 17.98 -0.23
N ARG A 154 7.65 18.73 -0.61
CA ARG A 154 6.27 18.24 -0.58
C ARG A 154 5.97 17.22 -1.69
N ALA A 155 6.78 17.20 -2.75
CA ALA A 155 6.68 16.23 -3.83
C ALA A 155 7.24 14.85 -3.45
N LEU A 156 7.95 14.71 -2.34
CA LEU A 156 8.71 13.51 -1.99
C LEU A 156 7.91 12.22 -2.20
N LEU A 157 6.69 12.17 -1.67
CA LEU A 157 5.81 11.01 -1.78
C LEU A 157 5.10 10.89 -3.14
N ASN A 158 5.33 11.79 -4.11
CA ASN A 158 4.83 11.67 -5.48
C ASN A 158 5.91 11.17 -6.44
N VAL A 159 7.18 11.39 -6.08
CA VAL A 159 8.33 11.09 -6.94
C VAL A 159 9.18 9.94 -6.43
N ARG A 160 8.91 9.48 -5.21
CA ARG A 160 9.58 8.31 -4.59
C ARG A 160 8.57 7.44 -3.85
N ASP A 161 8.74 6.14 -4.00
CA ASP A 161 8.04 5.13 -3.22
C ASP A 161 9.07 4.39 -2.34
N PHE A 162 8.90 4.43 -1.02
CA PHE A 162 9.85 3.93 -0.02
C PHE A 162 11.30 4.29 -0.37
N GLY A 163 11.54 5.58 -0.63
CA GLY A 163 12.86 6.10 -1.00
C GLY A 163 13.34 5.79 -2.42
N VAL A 164 12.68 4.89 -3.14
CA VAL A 164 13.04 4.53 -4.53
C VAL A 164 12.41 5.54 -5.51
N PRO A 165 13.20 6.22 -6.38
CA PRO A 165 12.65 7.10 -7.40
C PRO A 165 11.65 6.37 -8.29
N ASN A 166 10.44 6.90 -8.45
CA ASN A 166 9.42 6.22 -9.24
C ASN A 166 9.46 6.56 -10.74
N ASN A 167 10.15 7.62 -11.11
CA ASN A 167 10.30 8.06 -12.49
C ASN A 167 8.95 8.19 -13.21
N SER A 168 7.90 8.62 -12.51
CA SER A 168 6.54 8.74 -13.06
C SER A 168 5.92 7.42 -13.57
N ALA A 169 6.44 6.26 -13.13
CA ALA A 169 5.91 4.94 -13.50
C ALA A 169 4.75 4.47 -12.61
N GLU A 170 4.38 5.27 -11.64
CA GLU A 170 3.22 5.08 -10.77
C GLU A 170 2.56 6.40 -10.44
N VAL A 171 1.27 6.37 -10.13
CA VAL A 171 0.49 7.54 -9.74
C VAL A 171 -0.06 7.36 -8.32
N PRO A 172 0.14 8.36 -7.41
CA PRO A 172 -0.49 8.34 -6.10
C PRO A 172 -2.02 8.37 -6.21
N TRP A 173 -2.71 7.54 -5.43
CA TRP A 173 -4.17 7.52 -5.38
C TRP A 173 -4.73 7.55 -3.96
N SER A 174 -3.92 7.27 -2.93
CA SER A 174 -4.31 7.36 -1.52
C SER A 174 -3.10 7.77 -0.69
N GLY A 175 -3.32 8.54 0.35
CA GLY A 175 -2.37 8.74 1.42
C GLY A 175 -2.69 7.86 2.62
N GLU A 176 -1.73 7.62 3.50
CA GLU A 176 -1.96 6.98 4.79
C GLU A 176 -0.95 7.47 5.83
N GLN A 177 -1.33 7.33 7.10
CA GLN A 177 -0.41 7.51 8.22
C GLN A 177 -0.67 6.46 9.30
N TYR A 178 0.41 5.93 9.85
CA TYR A 178 0.38 4.99 10.95
C TYR A 178 -0.04 5.71 12.22
N VAL A 179 -1.07 5.19 12.90
CA VAL A 179 -1.62 5.75 14.13
C VAL A 179 -2.04 4.62 15.05
N CYS A 180 -2.18 4.92 16.34
CA CYS A 180 -2.67 3.97 17.32
C CYS A 180 -4.09 4.34 17.76
N ALA A 181 -4.89 3.36 18.15
CA ALA A 181 -6.20 3.53 18.75
C ALA A 181 -6.19 3.01 20.19
N VAL A 182 -6.96 3.67 21.07
CA VAL A 182 -7.20 3.28 22.46
C VAL A 182 -8.69 3.40 22.78
N ASN A 183 -9.18 2.59 23.71
CA ASN A 183 -10.51 2.75 24.27
C ASN A 183 -10.41 3.44 25.63
N SER A 184 -10.73 4.75 25.69
CA SER A 184 -10.65 5.57 26.92
C SER A 184 -11.61 5.13 28.05
N ALA A 185 -12.54 4.21 27.77
CA ALA A 185 -13.34 3.60 28.83
C ALA A 185 -12.56 2.52 29.60
N ARG A 186 -11.42 2.08 29.09
CA ARG A 186 -10.57 1.04 29.71
C ARG A 186 -9.22 1.56 30.16
N VAL A 187 -8.65 2.50 29.42
CA VAL A 187 -7.34 3.10 29.70
C VAL A 187 -7.53 4.58 29.97
N ALA A 188 -7.14 5.04 31.16
CA ALA A 188 -7.21 6.46 31.49
C ALA A 188 -6.22 7.26 30.63
N ASP A 189 -6.51 8.56 30.42
CA ASP A 189 -5.72 9.39 29.52
C ASP A 189 -4.26 9.51 29.96
N GLU A 190 -4.01 9.53 31.27
CA GLU A 190 -2.69 9.57 31.89
C GLU A 190 -1.89 8.27 31.71
N ASP A 191 -2.55 7.15 31.43
CA ASP A 191 -1.92 5.83 31.24
C ASP A 191 -1.64 5.52 29.78
N VAL A 192 -2.09 6.37 28.84
CA VAL A 192 -1.83 6.17 27.41
C VAL A 192 -0.35 6.51 27.09
N PRO A 193 0.44 5.55 26.60
CA PRO A 193 1.86 5.79 26.38
C PRO A 193 2.09 6.81 25.26
N SER A 194 3.01 7.74 25.49
CA SER A 194 3.45 8.74 24.50
C SER A 194 4.84 8.44 23.92
N THR A 195 5.51 7.40 24.42
CA THR A 195 6.82 6.94 23.93
C THR A 195 6.90 5.42 23.93
N PHE A 196 7.84 4.87 23.16
CA PHE A 196 8.12 3.42 23.20
C PHE A 196 8.60 2.97 24.59
N ALA A 197 9.31 3.83 25.32
CA ALA A 197 9.73 3.55 26.71
C ALA A 197 8.51 3.48 27.65
N GLU A 198 7.54 4.38 27.51
CA GLU A 198 6.28 4.34 28.28
C GLU A 198 5.40 3.16 27.90
N LEU A 199 5.37 2.76 26.60
CA LEU A 199 4.70 1.52 26.19
C LEU A 199 5.32 0.30 26.90
N LYS A 200 6.63 0.21 26.97
CA LYS A 200 7.32 -0.86 27.71
C LYS A 200 6.96 -0.86 29.20
N ALA A 201 6.93 0.31 29.84
CA ALA A 201 6.54 0.46 31.24
C ALA A 201 5.07 0.05 31.46
N TYR A 202 4.16 0.52 30.59
CA TYR A 202 2.75 0.12 30.63
C TYR A 202 2.57 -1.40 30.55
N LEU A 203 3.30 -2.05 29.65
CA LEU A 203 3.22 -3.50 29.47
C LEU A 203 3.80 -4.30 30.65
N ALA A 204 4.79 -3.76 31.37
CA ALA A 204 5.28 -4.38 32.58
C ALA A 204 4.22 -4.43 33.68
N ASP A 205 3.39 -3.37 33.78
CA ASP A 205 2.29 -3.27 34.75
C ASP A 205 1.00 -3.95 34.24
N ASN A 206 0.83 -4.08 32.91
CA ASN A 206 -0.35 -4.62 32.23
C ASN A 206 0.04 -5.69 31.18
N PRO A 207 0.60 -6.83 31.61
CA PRO A 207 1.05 -7.85 30.66
C PRO A 207 -0.12 -8.41 29.84
N GLY A 208 0.12 -8.68 28.56
CA GLY A 208 -0.86 -9.19 27.63
C GLY A 208 -1.77 -8.14 26.98
N LYS A 209 -1.57 -6.84 27.26
CA LYS A 209 -2.46 -5.77 26.80
C LYS A 209 -2.03 -5.08 25.50
N PHE A 210 -1.02 -5.60 24.84
CA PHE A 210 -0.58 -5.15 23.53
C PHE A 210 0.01 -6.28 22.71
N THR A 211 -0.10 -6.16 21.40
CA THR A 211 0.64 -6.91 20.40
C THR A 211 0.67 -6.11 19.10
N TYR A 212 1.47 -6.55 18.14
CA TYR A 212 1.53 -6.00 16.80
C TYR A 212 1.43 -7.12 15.77
N VAL A 213 1.08 -6.78 14.53
CA VAL A 213 0.94 -7.75 13.43
C VAL A 213 2.30 -8.37 13.13
N LYS A 214 2.32 -9.64 12.81
CA LYS A 214 3.53 -10.39 12.50
C LYS A 214 4.16 -9.95 11.16
N PRO A 215 5.47 -9.60 11.09
CA PRO A 215 6.20 -9.59 9.82
C PRO A 215 6.13 -10.97 9.14
N PRO A 216 6.09 -11.09 7.80
CA PRO A 216 6.34 -10.04 6.80
C PRO A 216 5.12 -9.16 6.45
N HIS A 217 4.05 -9.22 7.19
CA HIS A 217 2.91 -8.34 6.94
C HIS A 217 3.35 -6.86 7.10
N TYR A 218 2.91 -5.98 6.18
CA TYR A 218 3.34 -4.57 6.15
C TYR A 218 3.13 -3.83 7.47
N LEU A 219 2.06 -4.11 8.24
CA LEU A 219 1.87 -3.50 9.56
C LEU A 219 2.91 -3.93 10.58
N GLY A 220 3.34 -5.19 10.51
CA GLY A 220 4.43 -5.70 11.36
C GLY A 220 5.73 -4.99 11.03
N ASN A 221 6.07 -4.92 9.74
CA ASN A 221 7.23 -4.18 9.27
C ASN A 221 7.18 -2.72 9.70
N THR A 222 6.00 -2.07 9.66
CA THR A 222 5.84 -0.67 10.09
C THR A 222 6.10 -0.49 11.59
N PHE A 223 5.59 -1.38 12.46
CA PHE A 223 5.86 -1.30 13.90
C PHE A 223 7.35 -1.51 14.20
N VAL A 224 7.98 -2.47 13.53
CA VAL A 224 9.43 -2.72 13.67
C VAL A 224 10.23 -1.50 13.22
N GLN A 225 9.89 -0.90 12.07
CA GLN A 225 10.52 0.34 11.59
C GLN A 225 10.36 1.47 12.61
N ALA A 226 9.17 1.69 13.15
CA ALA A 226 8.91 2.72 14.14
C ALA A 226 9.76 2.51 15.42
N ALA A 227 9.88 1.26 15.91
CA ALA A 227 10.73 0.92 17.03
C ALA A 227 12.22 1.16 16.73
N VAL A 228 12.68 0.80 15.54
CA VAL A 228 14.06 1.05 15.08
C VAL A 228 14.34 2.55 14.99
N TYR A 229 13.41 3.37 14.51
CA TYR A 229 13.58 4.82 14.42
C TYR A 229 13.65 5.47 15.80
N ALA A 230 12.78 5.06 16.72
CA ALA A 230 12.76 5.57 18.09
C ALA A 230 14.07 5.27 18.86
N HIS A 231 14.68 4.13 18.56
CA HIS A 231 15.89 3.65 19.25
C HIS A 231 17.17 3.80 18.43
N ASN A 232 17.12 4.53 17.30
CA ASN A 232 18.31 4.81 16.50
C ASN A 232 19.42 5.46 17.38
N PRO A 233 20.61 4.82 17.53
CA PRO A 233 21.62 5.26 18.46
C PRO A 233 22.22 6.65 18.14
N ASP A 234 22.07 7.12 16.91
CA ASP A 234 22.54 8.44 16.47
C ASP A 234 21.49 9.55 16.72
N GLY A 235 20.30 9.21 17.21
CA GLY A 235 19.20 10.15 17.46
C GLY A 235 18.63 10.82 16.20
N THR A 236 18.87 10.23 15.01
CA THR A 236 18.49 10.79 13.72
C THR A 236 17.20 10.18 13.12
N GLY A 237 16.50 9.34 13.90
CA GLY A 237 15.23 8.72 13.53
C GLY A 237 15.34 7.94 12.22
N ALA A 238 14.46 8.24 11.27
CA ALA A 238 14.36 7.57 9.98
C ALA A 238 15.50 7.88 8.99
N THR A 239 16.32 8.92 9.25
CA THR A 239 17.26 9.47 8.25
C THR A 239 18.22 8.45 7.64
N PRO A 240 18.95 7.60 8.41
CA PRO A 240 19.89 6.65 7.83
C PRO A 240 19.21 5.55 7.03
N PHE A 241 17.95 5.27 7.32
CA PHE A 241 17.17 4.23 6.66
C PHE A 241 16.56 4.68 5.31
N GLN A 242 16.85 5.91 4.87
CA GLN A 242 16.49 6.39 3.54
C GLN A 242 17.53 6.01 2.47
N GLN A 243 18.70 5.52 2.89
CA GLN A 243 19.74 5.03 1.99
C GLN A 243 19.33 3.69 1.37
N SER A 244 19.82 3.41 0.15
CA SER A 244 19.65 2.08 -0.44
C SER A 244 20.59 1.06 0.21
N ILE A 245 20.29 -0.22 0.05
CA ILE A 245 21.15 -1.32 0.50
C ILE A 245 22.57 -1.24 -0.08
N ASP A 246 22.74 -0.60 -1.24
CA ASP A 246 24.04 -0.43 -1.90
C ASP A 246 24.87 0.70 -1.27
N ASP A 247 24.22 1.60 -0.50
CA ASP A 247 24.83 2.81 0.06
C ASP A 247 25.15 2.67 1.55
N ILE A 248 24.67 1.62 2.21
CA ILE A 248 24.90 1.35 3.64
C ILE A 248 25.54 -0.02 3.84
N ALA A 249 26.66 -0.07 4.56
CA ALA A 249 27.33 -1.33 4.86
C ALA A 249 26.53 -2.19 5.84
N PRO A 250 26.57 -3.55 5.75
CA PRO A 250 25.81 -4.42 6.63
C PRO A 250 26.12 -4.21 8.13
N GLY A 251 27.36 -4.01 8.51
CA GLY A 251 27.73 -3.74 9.90
C GLY A 251 27.21 -2.39 10.42
N GLU A 252 27.10 -1.39 9.56
CA GLU A 252 26.50 -0.10 9.91
C GLU A 252 24.97 -0.21 10.06
N LEU A 253 24.31 -0.93 9.16
CA LEU A 253 22.87 -1.18 9.30
C LEU A 253 22.60 -1.97 10.61
N ALA A 254 23.38 -3.01 10.88
CA ALA A 254 23.27 -3.78 12.12
C ALA A 254 23.41 -2.90 13.37
N ARG A 255 24.39 -2.00 13.40
CA ARG A 255 24.60 -1.03 14.50
C ARG A 255 23.39 -0.14 14.71
N LEU A 256 22.78 0.32 13.62
CA LEU A 256 21.64 1.25 13.66
C LEU A 256 20.36 0.58 14.13
N ILE A 257 20.13 -0.70 13.74
CA ILE A 257 18.89 -1.39 14.09
C ILE A 257 18.96 -2.12 15.44
N ALA A 258 20.16 -2.48 15.93
CA ALA A 258 20.31 -3.30 17.12
C ALA A 258 19.54 -2.78 18.35
N PRO A 259 19.58 -1.49 18.73
CA PRO A 259 18.83 -1.03 19.90
C PRO A 259 17.31 -1.13 19.74
N GLY A 260 16.79 -1.01 18.51
CA GLY A 260 15.37 -1.24 18.21
C GLY A 260 14.98 -2.71 18.40
N PHE A 261 15.84 -3.63 17.99
CA PHE A 261 15.62 -5.07 18.21
C PHE A 261 15.73 -5.45 19.68
N GLU A 262 16.71 -4.92 20.41
CA GLU A 262 16.81 -5.08 21.87
C GLU A 262 15.55 -4.57 22.57
N TYR A 263 14.95 -3.47 22.09
CA TYR A 263 13.66 -3.00 22.60
C TYR A 263 12.56 -4.02 22.33
N LEU A 264 12.43 -4.53 21.10
CA LEU A 264 11.42 -5.52 20.72
C LEU A 264 11.52 -6.79 21.57
N GLU A 265 12.71 -7.36 21.74
CA GLU A 265 12.97 -8.49 22.65
C GLU A 265 12.55 -8.16 24.10
N SER A 266 12.84 -6.94 24.55
CA SER A 266 12.56 -6.53 25.93
C SER A 266 11.07 -6.38 26.27
N ILE A 267 10.21 -6.17 25.29
CA ILE A 267 8.74 -6.10 25.47
C ILE A 267 8.06 -7.46 25.25
N GLU A 268 8.72 -8.38 24.57
CA GLU A 268 8.16 -9.67 24.15
C GLU A 268 7.54 -10.47 25.31
N PRO A 269 8.16 -10.58 26.51
CA PRO A 269 7.58 -11.32 27.64
C PRO A 269 6.25 -10.74 28.15
N ASN A 270 5.93 -9.49 27.81
CA ASN A 270 4.73 -8.79 28.25
C ASN A 270 3.70 -8.55 27.14
N LEU A 271 3.97 -9.03 25.92
CA LEU A 271 3.01 -9.01 24.83
C LEU A 271 1.85 -9.98 25.08
N LEU A 272 0.78 -9.88 24.28
CA LEU A 272 -0.35 -10.81 24.31
C LEU A 272 0.17 -12.25 24.21
N ASP A 273 -0.12 -13.06 25.22
CA ASP A 273 0.37 -14.42 25.36
C ASP A 273 -0.69 -15.45 24.96
N ALA A 274 -0.30 -16.43 24.17
CA ALA A 274 -1.08 -17.59 23.78
C ALA A 274 -0.48 -18.87 24.40
N GLY A 275 -0.38 -18.92 25.72
CA GLY A 275 0.09 -20.12 26.44
C GLY A 275 1.60 -20.18 26.68
N GLY A 276 2.25 -19.03 26.86
CA GLY A 276 3.68 -18.91 27.24
C GLY A 276 4.60 -18.48 26.11
N SER A 277 4.01 -18.08 24.97
CA SER A 277 4.73 -17.48 23.84
C SER A 277 3.95 -16.28 23.32
N PRO A 278 4.61 -15.17 22.91
CA PRO A 278 3.94 -14.02 22.33
C PRO A 278 3.04 -14.41 21.16
N ARG A 279 1.85 -13.83 21.12
CA ARG A 279 0.91 -14.00 20.02
C ARG A 279 0.94 -12.78 19.14
N TYR A 280 1.42 -12.95 17.92
CA TYR A 280 1.41 -11.96 16.86
C TYR A 280 0.23 -12.24 15.91
N PRO A 281 -0.75 -11.32 15.74
CA PRO A 281 -1.81 -11.51 14.76
C PRO A 281 -1.25 -11.51 13.34
N GLU A 282 -1.91 -12.27 12.46
CA GLU A 282 -1.45 -12.46 11.07
C GLU A 282 -1.81 -11.27 10.16
N ASP A 283 -2.87 -10.51 10.51
CA ASP A 283 -3.37 -9.41 9.67
C ASP A 283 -4.12 -8.34 10.47
N ASN A 284 -4.58 -7.31 9.76
CA ASN A 284 -5.37 -6.20 10.30
C ASN A 284 -6.67 -6.67 10.97
N LYS A 285 -7.37 -7.64 10.38
CA LYS A 285 -8.67 -8.11 10.90
C LYS A 285 -8.49 -8.83 12.23
N ALA A 286 -7.43 -9.61 12.34
CA ALA A 286 -7.06 -10.29 13.58
C ALA A 286 -6.69 -9.26 14.67
N LEU A 287 -5.88 -8.25 14.35
CA LEU A 287 -5.53 -7.17 15.28
C LEU A 287 -6.76 -6.38 15.73
N ASP A 288 -7.64 -6.00 14.80
CA ASP A 288 -8.89 -5.30 15.10
C ASP A 288 -9.80 -6.13 16.01
N GLY A 289 -9.91 -7.43 15.75
CA GLY A 289 -10.68 -8.35 16.59
C GLY A 289 -10.20 -8.35 18.04
N LEU A 290 -8.90 -8.42 18.27
CA LEU A 290 -8.30 -8.38 19.61
C LEU A 290 -8.61 -7.06 20.33
N PHE A 291 -8.48 -5.92 19.64
CA PHE A 291 -8.78 -4.60 20.19
C PHE A 291 -10.27 -4.42 20.51
N LEU A 292 -11.15 -4.72 19.58
CA LEU A 292 -12.59 -4.57 19.72
C LEU A 292 -13.17 -5.49 20.81
N ASN A 293 -12.63 -6.71 20.94
CA ASN A 293 -12.99 -7.64 21.99
C ASN A 293 -12.41 -7.26 23.38
N GLY A 294 -11.47 -6.33 23.44
CA GLY A 294 -10.83 -5.89 24.69
C GLY A 294 -9.74 -6.83 25.18
N GLU A 295 -9.23 -7.68 24.35
CA GLU A 295 -8.09 -8.52 24.66
C GLU A 295 -6.83 -7.66 24.79
N ILE A 296 -6.66 -6.67 23.89
CA ILE A 296 -5.60 -5.66 23.93
C ILE A 296 -6.19 -4.27 24.16
N ASP A 297 -5.36 -3.36 24.66
CA ASP A 297 -5.75 -1.98 24.98
C ASP A 297 -5.39 -0.98 23.88
N PHE A 298 -4.37 -1.30 23.07
CA PHE A 298 -3.88 -0.46 21.98
C PHE A 298 -3.83 -1.24 20.68
N SER A 299 -4.23 -0.59 19.57
CA SER A 299 -4.15 -1.13 18.22
C SER A 299 -3.47 -0.10 17.31
N CYS A 300 -2.25 -0.40 16.83
CA CYS A 300 -1.50 0.49 15.97
C CYS A 300 -1.51 -0.02 14.52
N LYS A 301 -1.96 0.83 13.58
CA LYS A 301 -2.10 0.46 12.17
C LYS A 301 -2.21 1.68 11.25
N PHE A 302 -2.12 1.45 9.95
CA PHE A 302 -2.59 2.42 8.96
C PHE A 302 -4.12 2.51 9.00
N GLY A 303 -4.64 3.70 8.80
CA GLY A 303 -6.07 3.98 8.85
C GLY A 303 -6.35 5.27 9.59
N LEU A 304 -5.89 6.41 9.00
CA LEU A 304 -5.95 7.72 9.62
C LEU A 304 -7.37 8.10 10.11
N TYR A 305 -8.40 7.66 9.42
CA TYR A 305 -9.79 7.91 9.78
C TYR A 305 -10.54 6.65 10.26
N ALA A 306 -9.84 5.56 10.57
CA ALA A 306 -10.47 4.29 10.95
C ALA A 306 -11.33 4.42 12.21
N VAL A 307 -10.87 5.17 13.22
CA VAL A 307 -11.66 5.40 14.45
C VAL A 307 -12.91 6.21 14.14
N ALA A 308 -12.80 7.31 13.39
CA ALA A 308 -13.95 8.14 13.01
C ALA A 308 -15.01 7.34 12.23
N LYS A 309 -14.58 6.57 11.22
CA LYS A 309 -15.49 5.69 10.45
C LYS A 309 -16.05 4.55 11.28
N GLY A 310 -15.27 4.01 12.20
CA GLY A 310 -15.72 2.99 13.13
C GLY A 310 -16.78 3.50 14.12
N LEU A 311 -16.66 4.73 14.60
CA LEU A 311 -17.67 5.40 15.42
C LEU A 311 -18.94 5.67 14.62
N GLU A 312 -18.83 6.18 13.39
CA GLU A 312 -19.97 6.41 12.49
C GLU A 312 -20.75 5.13 12.20
N THR A 313 -20.07 4.02 11.97
CA THR A 313 -20.70 2.72 11.65
C THR A 313 -21.06 1.88 12.88
N GLY A 314 -20.69 2.32 14.08
CA GLY A 314 -20.88 1.57 15.32
C GLY A 314 -19.99 0.32 15.45
N THR A 315 -18.92 0.22 14.67
CA THR A 315 -17.96 -0.88 14.75
C THR A 315 -16.87 -0.65 15.80
N TYR A 316 -16.62 0.62 16.18
CA TYR A 316 -15.73 0.98 17.28
C TYR A 316 -16.53 1.39 18.52
N PRO A 317 -16.02 1.17 19.75
CA PRO A 317 -16.67 1.63 20.97
C PRO A 317 -16.71 3.17 21.01
N GLU A 318 -17.78 3.76 21.60
CA GLU A 318 -17.98 5.21 21.66
C GLU A 318 -16.80 5.97 22.28
N ALA A 319 -16.07 5.35 23.20
CA ALA A 319 -14.90 5.92 23.85
C ALA A 319 -13.59 5.66 23.08
N ALA A 320 -13.62 5.12 21.86
CA ALA A 320 -12.42 4.94 21.07
C ALA A 320 -11.88 6.29 20.59
N ARG A 321 -10.56 6.45 20.69
CA ARG A 321 -9.83 7.59 20.14
C ARG A 321 -8.47 7.18 19.62
N GLN A 322 -7.87 8.05 18.82
CA GLN A 322 -6.52 7.87 18.31
C GLN A 322 -5.50 8.49 19.28
N PHE A 323 -4.29 7.98 19.22
CA PHE A 323 -3.10 8.57 19.82
C PHE A 323 -1.88 8.26 18.95
N ILE A 324 -0.77 8.91 19.21
CA ILE A 324 0.50 8.72 18.52
C ILE A 324 1.65 8.66 19.53
N PHE A 325 2.79 8.11 19.10
CA PHE A 325 4.07 8.30 19.77
C PHE A 325 4.75 9.53 19.15
N PRO A 326 4.88 10.67 19.86
CA PRO A 326 5.46 11.90 19.31
C PRO A 326 6.99 11.84 19.29
N GLU A 327 7.55 10.78 18.70
CA GLU A 327 8.98 10.50 18.59
C GLU A 327 9.46 10.50 17.12
N ASN A 328 8.70 11.13 16.20
CA ASN A 328 8.93 11.09 14.76
C ASN A 328 8.97 9.66 14.20
N THR A 329 8.01 8.83 14.63
CA THR A 329 7.91 7.41 14.27
C THR A 329 6.59 7.07 13.59
N MET A 330 5.68 8.04 13.43
CA MET A 330 4.38 7.83 12.80
C MET A 330 4.53 7.83 11.29
N ILE A 331 4.81 6.67 10.73
CA ILE A 331 5.10 6.49 9.30
C ILE A 331 3.94 7.01 8.45
N LYS A 332 4.28 7.91 7.53
CA LYS A 332 3.36 8.53 6.57
C LYS A 332 3.81 8.20 5.16
N ASN A 333 2.90 7.65 4.37
CA ASN A 333 3.18 7.24 3.00
C ASN A 333 2.02 7.54 2.05
N LYS A 334 2.21 7.21 0.79
CA LYS A 334 1.16 7.13 -0.22
C LYS A 334 1.06 5.70 -0.75
N ASN A 335 -0.09 5.39 -1.28
CA ASN A 335 -0.34 4.19 -2.05
C ASN A 335 -0.45 4.58 -3.52
N TYR A 336 0.02 3.72 -4.39
CA TYR A 336 0.18 4.03 -5.81
C TYR A 336 -0.55 3.02 -6.69
N LEU A 337 -0.74 3.41 -7.94
CA LEU A 337 -1.22 2.55 -9.02
C LEU A 337 -0.15 2.45 -10.07
N VAL A 338 0.20 1.22 -10.45
CA VAL A 338 1.09 0.91 -11.57
C VAL A 338 0.36 0.16 -12.67
N ILE A 339 0.87 0.28 -13.87
CA ILE A 339 0.46 -0.50 -15.03
C ILE A 339 1.62 -1.44 -15.36
N PRO A 340 1.42 -2.78 -15.35
CA PRO A 340 2.43 -3.73 -15.78
C PRO A 340 2.81 -3.55 -17.26
N GLY A 341 4.06 -3.91 -17.59
CA GLY A 341 4.57 -3.78 -18.95
C GLY A 341 3.90 -4.70 -19.97
N ASN A 342 3.24 -5.77 -19.50
CA ASN A 342 2.49 -6.73 -20.30
C ASN A 342 0.96 -6.59 -20.17
N ALA A 343 0.47 -5.48 -19.60
CA ALA A 343 -0.96 -5.23 -19.41
C ALA A 343 -1.73 -5.38 -20.72
N PRO A 344 -2.84 -6.17 -20.73
CA PRO A 344 -3.64 -6.38 -21.93
C PRO A 344 -4.51 -5.17 -22.29
N ASN A 345 -4.92 -4.35 -21.32
CA ASN A 345 -5.83 -3.22 -21.49
C ASN A 345 -5.20 -1.93 -20.97
N ALA A 346 -4.04 -1.56 -21.52
CA ALA A 346 -3.23 -0.46 -21.02
C ALA A 346 -3.92 0.92 -21.13
N ALA A 347 -4.73 1.16 -22.18
CA ALA A 347 -5.47 2.41 -22.32
C ALA A 347 -6.60 2.52 -21.29
N ALA A 348 -7.31 1.44 -21.01
CA ALA A 348 -8.33 1.39 -19.98
C ALA A 348 -7.70 1.58 -18.57
N ALA A 349 -6.52 1.02 -18.35
CA ALA A 349 -5.75 1.25 -17.13
C ALA A 349 -5.32 2.72 -16.96
N LEU A 350 -4.87 3.40 -18.02
CA LEU A 350 -4.57 4.84 -18.01
C LEU A 350 -5.82 5.68 -17.70
N VAL A 351 -6.98 5.33 -18.25
CA VAL A 351 -8.26 6.01 -17.98
C VAL A 351 -8.67 5.82 -16.51
N LEU A 352 -8.51 4.61 -15.95
CA LEU A 352 -8.76 4.34 -14.54
C LEU A 352 -7.80 5.11 -13.65
N ALA A 353 -6.49 5.09 -13.93
CA ALA A 353 -5.48 5.84 -13.18
C ALA A 353 -5.79 7.35 -13.14
N ASN A 354 -6.14 7.92 -14.29
CA ASN A 354 -6.54 9.32 -14.38
C ASN A 354 -7.78 9.62 -13.54
N TRP A 355 -8.80 8.77 -13.61
CA TRP A 355 -10.01 8.96 -12.81
C TRP A 355 -9.71 8.84 -11.31
N MET A 356 -8.88 7.89 -10.89
CA MET A 356 -8.47 7.73 -9.49
C MET A 356 -7.72 8.95 -8.94
N ALA A 357 -7.01 9.71 -9.77
CA ALA A 357 -6.32 10.95 -9.40
C ALA A 357 -7.23 12.21 -9.51
N SER A 358 -8.53 12.05 -9.79
CA SER A 358 -9.47 13.18 -9.85
C SER A 358 -9.99 13.59 -8.47
N VAL A 359 -10.40 14.84 -8.33
CA VAL A 359 -11.05 15.37 -7.11
C VAL A 359 -12.34 14.57 -6.79
N ASP A 360 -13.11 14.20 -7.79
CA ASP A 360 -14.36 13.42 -7.61
C ASP A 360 -14.08 12.05 -6.97
N SER A 361 -13.11 11.33 -7.50
CA SER A 361 -12.67 10.06 -6.96
C SER A 361 -12.18 10.20 -5.53
N GLN A 362 -11.30 11.16 -5.28
CA GLN A 362 -10.67 11.35 -3.99
C GLN A 362 -11.65 11.78 -2.90
N ALA A 363 -12.59 12.70 -3.21
CA ALA A 363 -13.65 13.09 -2.29
C ALA A 363 -14.59 11.94 -1.96
N SER A 364 -15.05 11.19 -2.98
CA SER A 364 -15.96 10.06 -2.76
C SER A 364 -15.31 8.91 -1.97
N LYS A 365 -14.01 8.64 -2.21
CA LYS A 365 -13.23 7.65 -1.47
C LYS A 365 -13.07 8.05 0.01
N LEU A 366 -12.71 9.31 0.25
CA LEU A 366 -12.53 9.84 1.59
C LEU A 366 -13.84 9.77 2.39
N GLU A 367 -14.96 10.20 1.81
CA GLU A 367 -16.29 10.16 2.43
C GLU A 367 -16.76 8.73 2.69
N SER A 368 -16.67 7.85 1.69
CA SER A 368 -17.27 6.51 1.76
C SER A 368 -16.41 5.52 2.53
N VAL A 369 -15.09 5.59 2.38
CA VAL A 369 -14.14 4.61 2.92
C VAL A 369 -13.37 5.13 4.11
N GLY A 370 -13.16 6.46 4.21
CA GLY A 370 -12.25 7.07 5.18
C GLY A 370 -10.77 6.86 4.81
N MET A 371 -10.46 6.61 3.54
CA MET A 371 -9.07 6.57 3.08
C MET A 371 -8.61 7.96 2.66
N PRO A 372 -7.48 8.45 3.20
CA PRO A 372 -6.97 9.77 2.90
C PRO A 372 -6.73 10.01 1.41
N SER A 373 -6.76 11.30 1.02
CA SER A 373 -6.49 11.70 -0.36
C SER A 373 -5.05 11.40 -0.77
N GLY A 374 -4.87 10.88 -1.98
CA GLY A 374 -3.56 10.73 -2.62
C GLY A 374 -3.10 11.97 -3.35
N ILE A 375 -4.01 12.90 -3.71
CA ILE A 375 -3.69 14.16 -4.39
C ILE A 375 -3.34 15.28 -3.39
N ASP A 376 -2.66 16.28 -3.87
CA ASP A 376 -2.05 17.30 -3.02
C ASP A 376 -2.98 18.52 -2.86
N GLY A 377 -3.53 18.72 -1.67
CA GLY A 377 -4.52 19.76 -1.38
C GLY A 377 -4.08 21.18 -1.77
N TRP A 378 -2.78 21.49 -1.72
CA TRP A 378 -2.23 22.80 -2.12
C TRP A 378 -2.14 23.00 -3.65
N LYS A 379 -2.34 21.96 -4.44
CA LYS A 379 -2.42 22.04 -5.91
C LYS A 379 -3.84 22.31 -6.38
N LEU A 380 -4.83 22.11 -5.51
CA LEU A 380 -6.24 22.20 -5.86
C LEU A 380 -6.74 23.65 -5.89
N SER A 381 -7.81 23.89 -6.63
CA SER A 381 -8.58 25.13 -6.48
C SER A 381 -9.16 25.24 -5.06
N ALA A 382 -9.47 26.46 -4.60
CA ALA A 382 -10.08 26.65 -3.28
C ALA A 382 -11.39 25.82 -3.12
N ALA A 383 -12.22 25.74 -4.17
CA ALA A 383 -13.47 24.98 -4.15
C ALA A 383 -13.22 23.48 -4.07
N ASP A 384 -12.21 22.96 -4.79
CA ASP A 384 -11.87 21.53 -4.75
C ASP A 384 -11.22 21.15 -3.40
N ALA A 385 -10.38 22.01 -2.84
CA ALA A 385 -9.79 21.82 -1.52
C ALA A 385 -10.88 21.80 -0.43
N GLU A 386 -11.87 22.72 -0.50
CA GLU A 386 -13.02 22.73 0.40
C GLU A 386 -13.86 21.45 0.28
N ARG A 387 -14.05 20.95 -0.94
CA ARG A 387 -14.77 19.70 -1.21
C ARG A 387 -14.08 18.50 -0.60
N ILE A 388 -12.76 18.38 -0.73
CA ILE A 388 -11.97 17.33 -0.07
C ILE A 388 -12.06 17.45 1.46
N ALA A 389 -11.94 18.67 1.99
CA ALA A 389 -12.05 18.90 3.43
C ALA A 389 -13.45 18.51 3.98
N ALA A 390 -14.52 18.85 3.24
CA ALA A 390 -15.89 18.51 3.62
C ALA A 390 -16.17 16.99 3.58
N ALA A 391 -15.46 16.23 2.74
CA ALA A 391 -15.57 14.78 2.67
C ALA A 391 -14.82 14.03 3.80
N SER A 392 -13.98 14.75 4.57
CA SER A 392 -13.18 14.15 5.64
C SER A 392 -14.07 13.73 6.82
N PRO A 393 -13.94 12.48 7.32
CA PRO A 393 -14.64 12.05 8.56
C PRO A 393 -14.15 12.79 9.82
N GLY A 394 -13.02 13.50 9.72
CA GLY A 394 -12.36 14.15 10.84
C GLY A 394 -11.45 13.21 11.64
N LEU A 395 -10.66 13.79 12.53
CA LEU A 395 -9.75 13.08 13.42
C LEU A 395 -10.36 12.98 14.82
N VAL A 396 -10.06 11.92 15.54
CA VAL A 396 -10.59 11.66 16.89
C VAL A 396 -9.43 11.41 17.85
N GLY A 397 -9.13 12.37 18.71
CA GLY A 397 -8.10 12.26 19.75
C GLY A 397 -6.71 12.75 19.35
N VAL A 398 -6.49 13.04 18.06
CA VAL A 398 -5.24 13.63 17.53
C VAL A 398 -5.57 14.80 16.60
N THR A 399 -4.62 15.68 16.40
CA THR A 399 -4.73 16.81 15.46
C THR A 399 -3.84 16.58 14.24
N GLN A 400 -4.18 17.23 13.12
CA GLN A 400 -3.35 17.17 11.92
C GLN A 400 -1.94 17.75 12.19
N ALA A 401 -1.82 18.77 13.03
CA ALA A 401 -0.54 19.37 13.37
C ALA A 401 0.36 18.39 14.16
N GLU A 402 -0.20 17.60 15.07
CA GLU A 402 0.54 16.55 15.79
C GLU A 402 0.99 15.44 14.83
N LEU A 403 0.12 15.02 13.94
CA LEU A 403 0.43 14.01 12.93
C LEU A 403 1.56 14.45 11.99
N ASP A 404 1.49 15.67 11.48
CA ASP A 404 2.51 16.21 10.56
C ASP A 404 3.85 16.45 11.26
N ALA A 405 3.82 16.90 12.54
CA ALA A 405 5.04 17.11 13.33
C ALA A 405 5.77 15.82 13.69
N ASN A 406 5.08 14.68 13.69
CA ASN A 406 5.63 13.38 14.09
C ASN A 406 5.68 12.37 12.94
N ALA A 407 5.46 12.83 11.71
CA ALA A 407 5.54 11.98 10.53
C ALA A 407 6.97 11.53 10.25
N ALA A 408 7.13 10.25 9.89
CA ALA A 408 8.37 9.68 9.39
C ALA A 408 8.13 9.04 8.01
N PRO A 409 9.12 9.04 7.12
CA PRO A 409 9.03 8.27 5.88
C PRO A 409 9.20 6.77 6.16
N ASP A 410 8.72 5.93 5.24
CA ASP A 410 9.07 4.50 5.26
C ASP A 410 10.57 4.29 5.10
N THR A 411 11.07 3.15 5.57
CA THR A 411 12.40 2.65 5.26
C THR A 411 12.55 2.45 3.76
N ASN A 412 13.75 2.70 3.23
CA ASN A 412 14.04 2.42 1.82
C ASN A 412 13.68 0.97 1.48
N ALA A 413 12.92 0.79 0.39
CA ALA A 413 12.38 -0.51 -0.02
C ALA A 413 13.45 -1.61 -0.12
N THR A 414 14.69 -1.24 -0.41
CA THR A 414 15.80 -2.21 -0.52
C THR A 414 16.33 -2.70 0.83
N LEU A 415 15.98 -2.03 1.94
CA LEU A 415 16.34 -2.42 3.30
C LEU A 415 15.23 -3.20 4.02
N VAL A 416 14.00 -3.13 3.54
CA VAL A 416 12.85 -3.79 4.19
C VAL A 416 13.09 -5.28 4.33
N ASP A 417 13.51 -5.96 3.26
CA ASP A 417 13.77 -7.40 3.28
C ASP A 417 14.84 -7.80 4.32
N VAL A 418 15.84 -6.94 4.56
CA VAL A 418 16.90 -7.19 5.57
C VAL A 418 16.36 -7.06 6.97
N ILE A 419 15.59 -6.01 7.26
CA ILE A 419 15.00 -5.76 8.58
C ILE A 419 13.97 -6.85 8.90
N GLU A 420 13.17 -7.25 7.92
CA GLU A 420 12.21 -8.35 8.03
C GLU A 420 12.90 -9.69 8.33
N ALA A 421 13.94 -10.03 7.55
CA ALA A 421 14.73 -11.24 7.79
C ALA A 421 15.37 -11.21 9.21
N THR A 422 15.80 -10.04 9.67
CA THR A 422 16.35 -9.89 11.03
C THR A 422 15.26 -10.16 12.07
N TRP A 423 14.04 -9.65 11.87
CA TRP A 423 12.94 -9.93 12.79
C TRP A 423 12.60 -11.42 12.86
N LEU A 424 12.53 -12.08 11.70
CA LEU A 424 12.23 -13.52 11.63
C LEU A 424 13.28 -14.38 12.33
N GLU A 425 14.55 -14.00 12.28
CA GLU A 425 15.62 -14.75 12.94
C GLU A 425 15.73 -14.40 14.44
N VAL A 426 15.69 -13.12 14.80
CA VAL A 426 15.93 -12.66 16.16
C VAL A 426 14.70 -12.84 17.05
N ILE A 427 13.52 -12.38 16.57
CA ILE A 427 12.30 -12.37 17.38
C ILE A 427 11.49 -13.68 17.22
N GLU A 428 11.22 -14.12 16.00
CA GLU A 428 10.37 -15.31 15.82
C GLU A 428 11.10 -16.62 16.14
N ARG A 429 12.40 -16.72 15.75
CA ARG A 429 13.18 -17.95 15.92
C ARG A 429 14.04 -17.96 17.15
N ASP A 430 14.13 -16.86 17.88
CA ASP A 430 14.96 -16.71 19.09
C ASP A 430 16.40 -17.21 18.84
N THR A 431 17.04 -16.72 17.75
CA THR A 431 18.37 -17.18 17.36
C THR A 431 19.43 -16.71 18.35
N THR A 432 20.48 -17.51 18.52
CA THR A 432 21.67 -17.12 19.30
C THR A 432 22.70 -16.34 18.47
N ALA A 433 22.47 -16.16 17.16
CA ALA A 433 23.33 -15.37 16.31
C ALA A 433 23.19 -13.87 16.65
N SER A 434 24.28 -13.13 16.55
CA SER A 434 24.23 -11.67 16.73
C SER A 434 23.45 -11.00 15.57
N ILE A 435 22.90 -9.82 15.85
CA ILE A 435 22.21 -9.01 14.81
C ILE A 435 23.16 -8.73 13.63
N GLU A 436 24.45 -8.51 13.90
CA GLU A 436 25.47 -8.31 12.86
C GLU A 436 25.59 -9.53 11.93
N GLU A 437 25.64 -10.75 12.51
CA GLU A 437 25.70 -11.99 11.73
C GLU A 437 24.42 -12.20 10.91
N VAL A 438 23.24 -11.92 11.48
CA VAL A 438 21.95 -12.05 10.80
C VAL A 438 21.85 -11.05 9.65
N VAL A 439 22.19 -9.79 9.86
CA VAL A 439 22.18 -8.76 8.82
C VAL A 439 23.16 -9.09 7.69
N ALA A 440 24.38 -9.54 8.03
CA ALA A 440 25.36 -9.94 7.04
C ALA A 440 24.86 -11.13 6.19
N ALA A 441 24.18 -12.11 6.81
CA ALA A 441 23.58 -13.22 6.10
C ALA A 441 22.43 -12.77 5.17
N ALA A 442 21.59 -11.82 5.61
CA ALA A 442 20.53 -11.26 4.80
C ALA A 442 21.07 -10.53 3.55
N TYR A 443 22.13 -9.72 3.71
CA TYR A 443 22.82 -9.10 2.57
C TYR A 443 23.36 -10.14 1.58
N ALA A 444 24.03 -11.18 2.06
CA ALA A 444 24.57 -12.24 1.21
C ALA A 444 23.46 -12.97 0.43
N ASN A 445 22.29 -13.22 1.06
CA ASN A 445 21.13 -13.84 0.42
C ASN A 445 20.52 -12.96 -0.68
N LEU A 446 20.63 -11.64 -0.56
CA LEU A 446 20.19 -10.68 -1.58
C LEU A 446 21.28 -10.44 -2.68
N GLY A 447 22.44 -11.12 -2.58
CA GLY A 447 23.53 -10.98 -3.53
C GLY A 447 24.30 -9.66 -3.39
N LYS A 448 24.36 -9.12 -2.20
CA LYS A 448 25.01 -7.84 -1.82
C LYS A 448 26.27 -8.04 -0.98
#